data_da4bd3791fb069b32256c8916ffa7b4e
#
_entry.id   da4bd3791fb069b32256c8916ffa7b4e
#
_cell.length_a   1.000
_cell.length_b   1.000
_cell.length_c   1.000
_cell.angle_alpha   90.00
_cell.angle_beta   90.00
_cell.angle_gamma   90.00
#
_symmetry.space_group_name_H-M   'P 1'
#
loop_
_entity.id
_entity.type
_entity.pdbx_description
1 polymer ?
#
loop_
_entity_poly.entity_id
_entity_poly.type
_entity_poly.pdbx_seq_one_letter_code
_entity_poly.pdbx_strand_id
1 'polypeptide(L)'
;YISHKMDEVFEICDQISVLRDGALVMTKNCKDTDMNELISAMVGRSLDNRFPPVDNTPGDVVLKVEHLSTKYAPKLQDISFDVRKGEIFGLYGLVGAGRTELLETIFGIRTRAAGRVYYNDKLMNFTSSKDAMDHGFALITEERKADGLFIKADITFNTTIANMNQYRSGIALSHDEMVRATADEIRVMHTKCMGPDDMISNLSGGNQQ
;
A
#
# COMPACT_ATOMS: atom_id res chain seq x y z
N TYR A 1 -28.34 -9.48 -8.71
CA TYR A 1 -27.46 -8.67 -7.84
C TYR A 1 -26.00 -9.05 -8.08
N ILE A 2 -25.13 -8.06 -8.34
CA ILE A 2 -23.70 -8.25 -8.55
C ILE A 2 -22.98 -7.43 -7.50
N SER A 3 -22.21 -8.08 -6.64
CA SER A 3 -21.47 -7.43 -5.56
C SER A 3 -20.23 -8.25 -5.19
N HIS A 4 -19.24 -7.61 -4.59
CA HIS A 4 -18.11 -8.23 -3.92
C HIS A 4 -18.23 -8.16 -2.39
N LYS A 5 -19.30 -7.57 -1.87
CA LYS A 5 -19.61 -7.54 -0.45
C LYS A 5 -20.36 -8.82 -0.06
N MET A 6 -19.60 -9.76 0.48
CA MET A 6 -20.11 -11.10 0.78
C MET A 6 -21.27 -11.11 1.78
N ASP A 7 -21.18 -10.27 2.82
CA ASP A 7 -22.22 -10.19 3.86
C ASP A 7 -23.58 -9.85 3.27
N GLU A 8 -23.62 -8.83 2.36
CA GLU A 8 -24.85 -8.45 1.65
C GLU A 8 -25.36 -9.61 0.76
N VAL A 9 -24.45 -10.30 0.06
CA VAL A 9 -24.82 -11.43 -0.81
C VAL A 9 -25.49 -12.55 -0.03
N PHE A 10 -24.93 -12.92 1.14
CA PHE A 10 -25.52 -13.96 2.00
C PHE A 10 -26.84 -13.54 2.63
N GLU A 11 -27.04 -12.23 2.87
CA GLU A 11 -28.26 -11.72 3.49
C GLU A 11 -29.44 -11.69 2.52
N ILE A 12 -29.23 -11.34 1.24
CA ILE A 12 -30.31 -11.03 0.31
C ILE A 12 -30.50 -12.04 -0.82
N CYS A 13 -29.53 -12.95 -1.06
CA CYS A 13 -29.57 -13.88 -2.20
C CYS A 13 -30.01 -15.28 -1.79
N ASP A 14 -30.81 -15.93 -2.63
CA ASP A 14 -31.16 -17.35 -2.48
C ASP A 14 -30.07 -18.25 -3.05
N GLN A 15 -29.45 -17.85 -4.16
CA GLN A 15 -28.44 -18.60 -4.89
C GLN A 15 -27.28 -17.70 -5.27
N ILE A 16 -26.05 -18.23 -5.22
CA ILE A 16 -24.80 -17.56 -5.54
C ILE A 16 -24.11 -18.27 -6.70
N SER A 17 -23.75 -17.51 -7.72
CA SER A 17 -22.89 -17.95 -8.82
C SER A 17 -21.56 -17.20 -8.77
N VAL A 18 -20.45 -17.92 -8.81
CA VAL A 18 -19.10 -17.37 -8.83
C VAL A 18 -18.54 -17.42 -10.24
N LEU A 19 -18.17 -16.25 -10.75
CA LEU A 19 -17.42 -16.11 -12.00
C LEU A 19 -15.96 -15.75 -11.68
N ARG A 20 -15.01 -16.38 -12.37
CA ARG A 20 -13.59 -16.09 -12.30
C ARG A 20 -12.96 -16.24 -13.69
N ASP A 21 -12.17 -15.26 -14.10
CA ASP A 21 -11.46 -15.25 -15.39
C ASP A 21 -12.40 -15.51 -16.60
N GLY A 22 -13.64 -14.99 -16.51
CA GLY A 22 -14.66 -15.13 -17.55
C GLY A 22 -15.40 -16.49 -17.57
N ALA A 23 -15.10 -17.38 -16.63
CA ALA A 23 -15.74 -18.70 -16.52
C ALA A 23 -16.62 -18.81 -15.27
N LEU A 24 -17.71 -19.57 -15.37
CA LEU A 24 -18.53 -19.94 -14.23
C LEU A 24 -17.80 -21.04 -13.44
N VAL A 25 -17.43 -20.74 -12.19
CA VAL A 25 -16.69 -21.66 -11.32
C VAL A 25 -17.63 -22.55 -10.51
N MET A 26 -18.70 -21.97 -9.93
CA MET A 26 -19.70 -22.68 -9.16
C MET A 26 -21.03 -21.95 -9.12
N THR A 27 -22.09 -22.69 -8.86
CA THR A 27 -23.41 -22.17 -8.48
C THR A 27 -23.94 -23.01 -7.34
N LYS A 28 -24.32 -22.36 -6.22
CA LYS A 28 -24.90 -23.01 -5.03
C LYS A 28 -25.98 -22.15 -4.39
N ASN A 29 -26.90 -22.79 -3.65
CA ASN A 29 -27.79 -22.04 -2.78
C ASN A 29 -26.98 -21.41 -1.62
N CYS A 30 -27.39 -20.26 -1.15
CA CYS A 30 -26.72 -19.56 -0.03
C CYS A 30 -26.66 -20.41 1.24
N LYS A 31 -27.65 -21.30 1.44
CA LYS A 31 -27.74 -22.21 2.59
C LYS A 31 -26.75 -23.38 2.54
N ASP A 32 -26.25 -23.70 1.35
CA ASP A 32 -25.41 -24.88 1.06
C ASP A 32 -23.92 -24.50 0.87
N THR A 33 -23.55 -23.27 1.13
CA THR A 33 -22.17 -22.77 1.00
C THR A 33 -21.82 -21.83 2.16
N ASP A 34 -20.53 -21.62 2.37
CA ASP A 34 -20.03 -20.70 3.37
C ASP A 34 -19.09 -19.64 2.76
N MET A 35 -18.74 -18.64 3.56
CA MET A 35 -17.86 -17.53 3.17
C MET A 35 -16.50 -18.03 2.66
N ASN A 36 -15.92 -19.06 3.27
CA ASN A 36 -14.57 -19.54 2.94
C ASN A 36 -14.59 -20.28 1.61
N GLU A 37 -15.61 -21.10 1.37
CA GLU A 37 -15.81 -21.80 0.10
C GLU A 37 -16.01 -20.79 -1.03
N LEU A 38 -16.84 -19.77 -0.81
CA LEU A 38 -17.09 -18.72 -1.79
C LEU A 38 -15.82 -17.95 -2.15
N ILE A 39 -15.05 -17.52 -1.14
CA ILE A 39 -13.79 -16.80 -1.35
C ILE A 39 -12.77 -17.72 -2.06
N SER A 40 -12.68 -18.98 -1.68
CA SER A 40 -11.80 -19.96 -2.34
C SER A 40 -12.13 -20.13 -3.81
N ALA A 41 -13.42 -20.19 -4.15
CA ALA A 41 -13.90 -20.26 -5.53
C ALA A 41 -13.52 -18.99 -6.33
N MET A 42 -13.65 -17.81 -5.72
CA MET A 42 -13.29 -16.52 -6.33
C MET A 42 -11.78 -16.38 -6.56
N VAL A 43 -10.98 -16.77 -5.58
CA VAL A 43 -9.50 -16.60 -5.61
C VAL A 43 -8.81 -17.78 -6.34
N GLY A 44 -9.43 -18.96 -6.35
CA GLY A 44 -8.89 -20.15 -7.02
C GLY A 44 -7.85 -20.93 -6.23
N ARG A 45 -7.73 -20.66 -4.93
CA ARG A 45 -6.87 -21.39 -3.99
C ARG A 45 -7.56 -21.49 -2.63
N SER A 46 -7.26 -22.53 -1.86
CA SER A 46 -7.71 -22.61 -0.47
C SER A 46 -7.12 -21.44 0.33
N LEU A 47 -7.94 -20.81 1.12
CA LEU A 47 -7.51 -19.78 2.06
C LEU A 47 -7.24 -20.39 3.43
N ASP A 48 -6.28 -21.33 3.49
CA ASP A 48 -5.92 -21.98 4.75
C ASP A 48 -5.33 -20.98 5.76
N ASN A 49 -4.85 -19.84 5.29
CA ASN A 49 -4.41 -18.72 6.12
C ASN A 49 -4.74 -17.38 5.45
N ARG A 50 -5.92 -16.84 5.74
CA ARG A 50 -6.31 -15.47 5.32
C ARG A 50 -5.35 -14.42 5.89
N PHE A 51 -4.85 -14.66 7.09
CA PHE A 51 -3.83 -13.88 7.76
C PHE A 51 -2.72 -14.83 8.18
N PRO A 52 -1.63 -14.94 7.42
CA PRO A 52 -0.51 -15.77 7.83
C PRO A 52 -0.01 -15.30 9.20
N PRO A 53 0.38 -16.22 10.09
CA PRO A 53 0.94 -15.84 11.37
C PRO A 53 2.16 -14.96 11.16
N VAL A 54 2.17 -13.83 11.82
CA VAL A 54 3.31 -12.91 11.82
C VAL A 54 4.16 -13.26 13.03
N ASP A 55 5.33 -13.81 12.79
CA ASP A 55 6.33 -14.08 13.83
C ASP A 55 7.30 -12.88 13.91
N ASN A 56 6.79 -11.75 14.43
CA ASN A 56 7.62 -10.60 14.73
C ASN A 56 7.50 -10.24 16.20
N THR A 57 8.63 -10.11 16.86
CA THR A 57 8.70 -9.55 18.21
C THR A 57 9.06 -8.08 18.07
N PRO A 58 8.16 -7.14 18.41
CA PRO A 58 8.46 -5.72 18.37
C PRO A 58 9.66 -5.39 19.29
N GLY A 59 10.63 -4.67 18.73
CA GLY A 59 11.83 -4.25 19.46
C GLY A 59 11.65 -2.90 20.16
N ASP A 60 12.74 -2.11 20.21
CA ASP A 60 12.73 -0.76 20.77
C ASP A 60 11.89 0.21 19.93
N VAL A 61 11.45 1.32 20.54
CA VAL A 61 10.76 2.40 19.86
C VAL A 61 11.69 3.03 18.82
N VAL A 62 11.28 3.05 17.55
CA VAL A 62 12.05 3.65 16.46
C VAL A 62 11.41 4.91 15.91
N LEU A 63 10.10 5.02 15.95
CA LEU A 63 9.38 6.23 15.58
C LEU A 63 8.53 6.69 16.76
N LYS A 64 8.68 7.95 17.15
CA LYS A 64 7.88 8.57 18.20
C LYS A 64 7.27 9.87 17.68
N VAL A 65 5.97 9.99 17.80
CA VAL A 65 5.21 11.19 17.45
C VAL A 65 4.63 11.78 18.71
N GLU A 66 4.93 13.05 18.98
CA GLU A 66 4.51 13.77 20.17
C GLU A 66 3.72 15.02 19.81
N HIS A 67 2.47 15.11 20.29
CA HIS A 67 1.61 16.30 20.23
C HIS A 67 1.47 16.89 18.81
N LEU A 68 1.47 16.03 17.78
CA LEU A 68 1.43 16.46 16.39
C LEU A 68 0.08 17.09 16.07
N SER A 69 0.14 18.28 15.49
CA SER A 69 -1.02 19.03 15.01
C SER A 69 -0.76 19.59 13.63
N THR A 70 -1.80 19.67 12.79
CA THR A 70 -1.70 20.22 11.43
C THR A 70 -2.27 21.62 11.32
N LYS A 71 -1.76 22.40 10.35
CA LYS A 71 -2.18 23.78 10.15
C LYS A 71 -3.49 23.88 9.35
N TYR A 72 -3.66 23.01 8.35
CA TYR A 72 -4.75 23.05 7.40
C TYR A 72 -5.76 21.92 7.63
N ALA A 73 -6.98 22.09 7.14
CA ALA A 73 -8.02 21.09 7.21
C ALA A 73 -7.71 19.84 6.35
N PRO A 74 -8.14 18.62 6.78
CA PRO A 74 -8.69 18.36 8.11
C PRO A 74 -7.63 18.58 9.20
N LYS A 75 -8.02 19.25 10.28
CA LYS A 75 -7.09 19.58 11.38
C LYS A 75 -6.92 18.39 12.30
N LEU A 76 -5.71 17.87 12.34
CA LEU A 76 -5.27 16.98 13.42
C LEU A 76 -4.87 17.80 14.63
N GLN A 77 -5.21 17.31 15.82
CA GLN A 77 -4.93 17.97 17.08
C GLN A 77 -4.35 16.98 18.07
N ASP A 78 -3.18 17.29 18.58
CA ASP A 78 -2.55 16.60 19.71
C ASP A 78 -2.38 15.07 19.53
N ILE A 79 -1.92 14.64 18.35
CA ILE A 79 -1.72 13.23 18.05
C ILE A 79 -0.37 12.77 18.59
N SER A 80 -0.39 11.72 19.41
CA SER A 80 0.81 11.10 19.98
C SER A 80 0.74 9.58 19.88
N PHE A 81 1.81 8.94 19.42
CA PHE A 81 1.96 7.48 19.39
C PHE A 81 3.43 7.11 19.18
N ASP A 82 3.74 5.85 19.49
CA ASP A 82 5.05 5.27 19.27
C ASP A 82 4.93 4.06 18.33
N VAL A 83 5.96 3.82 17.50
CA VAL A 83 6.08 2.60 16.68
C VAL A 83 7.41 1.93 16.96
N ARG A 84 7.38 0.61 17.14
CA ARG A 84 8.58 -0.19 17.48
C ARG A 84 9.20 -0.82 16.23
N LYS A 85 10.47 -1.15 16.35
CA LYS A 85 11.19 -1.85 15.28
C LYS A 85 10.52 -3.20 14.98
N GLY A 86 10.19 -3.43 13.68
CA GLY A 86 9.52 -4.65 13.23
C GLY A 86 8.02 -4.70 13.55
N GLU A 87 7.45 -3.66 14.14
CA GLU A 87 6.02 -3.58 14.45
C GLU A 87 5.19 -3.27 13.21
N ILE A 88 4.03 -3.90 13.10
CA ILE A 88 2.96 -3.52 12.18
C ILE A 88 1.94 -2.71 12.99
N PHE A 89 2.07 -1.38 12.94
CA PHE A 89 1.21 -0.46 13.66
C PHE A 89 -0.02 -0.10 12.84
N GLY A 90 -1.22 -0.31 13.37
CA GLY A 90 -2.48 -0.03 12.71
C GLY A 90 -3.09 1.32 13.10
N LEU A 91 -3.37 2.18 12.11
CA LEU A 91 -4.15 3.40 12.27
C LEU A 91 -5.55 3.19 11.68
N TYR A 92 -6.58 3.21 12.54
CA TYR A 92 -7.96 3.02 12.13
C TYR A 92 -8.80 4.29 12.35
N GLY A 93 -9.82 4.49 11.52
CA GLY A 93 -10.75 5.62 11.63
C GLY A 93 -11.69 5.70 10.43
N LEU A 94 -12.77 6.47 10.57
CA LEU A 94 -13.72 6.71 9.48
C LEU A 94 -13.07 7.50 8.33
N VAL A 95 -13.72 7.49 7.16
CA VAL A 95 -13.33 8.35 6.04
C VAL A 95 -13.34 9.81 6.48
N GLY A 96 -12.28 10.54 6.18
CA GLY A 96 -12.09 11.93 6.62
C GLY A 96 -11.56 12.10 8.06
N ALA A 97 -11.20 11.02 8.77
CA ALA A 97 -10.62 11.10 10.11
C ALA A 97 -9.19 11.68 10.16
N GLY A 98 -8.55 11.91 9.02
CA GLY A 98 -7.23 12.53 8.96
C GLY A 98 -6.05 11.56 8.98
N ARG A 99 -6.27 10.26 8.71
CA ARG A 99 -5.20 9.24 8.68
C ARG A 99 -4.14 9.55 7.61
N THR A 100 -4.58 9.85 6.40
CA THR A 100 -3.72 10.19 5.28
C THR A 100 -2.94 11.47 5.58
N GLU A 101 -3.62 12.49 6.12
CA GLU A 101 -3.01 13.76 6.50
C GLU A 101 -1.95 13.61 7.60
N LEU A 102 -2.15 12.66 8.52
CA LEU A 102 -1.17 12.33 9.55
C LEU A 102 0.11 11.78 8.93
N LEU A 103 -0.02 10.77 8.06
CA LEU A 103 1.12 10.15 7.37
C LEU A 103 1.84 11.15 6.46
N GLU A 104 1.10 11.94 5.69
CA GLU A 104 1.66 13.01 4.84
C GLU A 104 2.39 14.09 5.66
N THR A 105 1.91 14.39 6.87
CA THR A 105 2.57 15.35 7.75
C THR A 105 3.87 14.79 8.32
N ILE A 106 3.89 13.52 8.71
CA ILE A 106 5.10 12.84 9.17
C ILE A 106 6.12 12.74 8.03
N PHE A 107 5.65 12.48 6.81
CA PHE A 107 6.47 12.34 5.61
C PHE A 107 6.94 13.68 5.01
N GLY A 108 6.53 14.83 5.58
CA GLY A 108 6.97 16.16 5.15
C GLY A 108 6.26 16.72 3.91
N ILE A 109 5.15 16.10 3.47
CA ILE A 109 4.29 16.62 2.40
C ILE A 109 3.41 17.77 2.92
N ARG A 110 2.85 17.60 4.13
CA ARG A 110 2.01 18.61 4.78
C ARG A 110 2.76 19.36 5.88
N THR A 111 2.42 20.62 6.04
CA THR A 111 3.02 21.47 7.08
C THR A 111 2.48 21.11 8.47
N ARG A 112 3.38 20.74 9.37
CA ARG A 112 3.14 20.57 10.79
C ARG A 112 2.91 21.93 11.45
N ALA A 113 1.88 22.07 12.27
CA ALA A 113 1.63 23.27 13.05
C ALA A 113 2.31 23.24 14.43
N ALA A 114 2.31 22.05 15.06
CA ALA A 114 2.92 21.80 16.36
C ALA A 114 3.31 20.32 16.51
N GLY A 115 4.02 20.00 17.58
CA GLY A 115 4.45 18.64 17.91
C GLY A 115 5.83 18.30 17.36
N ARG A 116 6.27 17.07 17.64
CA ARG A 116 7.59 16.57 17.30
C ARG A 116 7.50 15.17 16.73
N VAL A 117 8.42 14.84 15.85
CA VAL A 117 8.60 13.48 15.31
C VAL A 117 10.04 13.09 15.57
N TYR A 118 10.26 11.94 16.19
CA TYR A 118 11.59 11.39 16.43
C TYR A 118 11.74 10.07 15.69
N TYR A 119 12.90 9.85 15.10
CA TYR A 119 13.28 8.57 14.50
C TYR A 119 14.64 8.14 15.06
N ASN A 120 14.70 6.97 15.69
CA ASN A 120 15.88 6.49 16.42
C ASN A 120 16.42 7.57 17.38
N ASP A 121 15.56 8.13 18.22
CA ASP A 121 15.80 9.19 19.21
C ASP A 121 16.30 10.54 18.63
N LYS A 122 16.33 10.68 17.32
CA LYS A 122 16.71 11.94 16.66
C LYS A 122 15.45 12.70 16.24
N LEU A 123 15.41 13.98 16.56
CA LEU A 123 14.34 14.88 16.13
C LEU A 123 14.36 15.03 14.61
N MET A 124 13.25 14.71 13.95
CA MET A 124 13.05 14.84 12.52
C MET A 124 12.21 16.09 12.20
N ASN A 125 12.65 16.82 11.21
CA ASN A 125 11.93 17.99 10.72
C ASN A 125 11.93 18.01 9.20
N PHE A 126 11.26 17.03 8.61
CA PHE A 126 11.16 16.90 7.17
C PHE A 126 10.42 18.09 6.57
N THR A 127 11.00 18.68 5.55
CA THR A 127 10.47 19.83 4.80
C THR A 127 10.00 19.42 3.40
N SER A 128 10.26 18.19 3.01
CA SER A 128 9.85 17.60 1.73
C SER A 128 9.80 16.08 1.82
N SER A 129 9.08 15.44 0.90
CA SER A 129 9.07 13.99 0.73
C SER A 129 10.46 13.42 0.45
N LYS A 130 11.26 14.14 -0.33
CA LYS A 130 12.65 13.73 -0.60
C LYS A 130 13.50 13.66 0.68
N ASP A 131 13.37 14.63 1.56
CA ASP A 131 14.06 14.65 2.84
C ASP A 131 13.69 13.43 3.71
N ALA A 132 12.40 13.08 3.77
CA ALA A 132 11.94 11.88 4.46
C ALA A 132 12.51 10.61 3.82
N MET A 133 12.51 10.52 2.49
CA MET A 133 13.07 9.36 1.77
C MET A 133 14.56 9.20 1.99
N ASP A 134 15.33 10.27 2.02
CA ASP A 134 16.77 10.26 2.30
C ASP A 134 17.07 9.76 3.74
N HIS A 135 16.07 9.78 4.64
CA HIS A 135 16.13 9.21 5.99
C HIS A 135 15.51 7.81 6.12
N GLY A 136 15.15 7.18 5.00
CA GLY A 136 14.64 5.80 4.96
C GLY A 136 13.12 5.66 5.17
N PHE A 137 12.38 6.76 5.09
CA PHE A 137 10.91 6.71 5.09
C PHE A 137 10.39 6.44 3.68
N ALA A 138 9.29 5.71 3.58
CA ALA A 138 8.54 5.52 2.34
C ALA A 138 7.04 5.71 2.61
N LEU A 139 6.32 6.21 1.63
CA LEU A 139 4.88 6.41 1.69
C LEU A 139 4.21 5.74 0.50
N ILE A 140 3.28 4.83 0.79
CA ILE A 140 2.37 4.28 -0.22
C ILE A 140 1.08 5.10 -0.13
N THR A 141 0.69 5.73 -1.24
CA THR A 141 -0.46 6.63 -1.28
C THR A 141 -1.78 5.87 -1.34
N GLU A 142 -2.85 6.44 -0.77
CA GLU A 142 -4.20 5.87 -0.82
C GLU A 142 -4.74 5.88 -2.26
N GLU A 143 -4.65 7.04 -2.94
CA GLU A 143 -5.07 7.22 -4.33
C GLU A 143 -3.90 7.00 -5.31
N ARG A 144 -3.54 5.72 -5.52
CA ARG A 144 -2.39 5.38 -6.36
C ARG A 144 -2.39 5.99 -7.75
N LYS A 145 -3.58 6.14 -8.39
CA LYS A 145 -3.68 6.68 -9.75
C LYS A 145 -3.46 8.19 -9.82
N ALA A 146 -3.81 8.92 -8.75
CA ALA A 146 -3.63 10.36 -8.68
C ALA A 146 -2.23 10.72 -8.17
N ASP A 147 -1.78 10.02 -7.12
CA ASP A 147 -0.66 10.49 -6.31
C ASP A 147 0.53 9.50 -6.26
N GLY A 148 0.33 8.25 -6.72
CA GLY A 148 1.33 7.19 -6.57
C GLY A 148 1.94 6.67 -7.87
N LEU A 149 1.32 6.91 -9.04
CA LEU A 149 1.73 6.30 -10.30
C LEU A 149 1.76 7.28 -11.47
N PHE A 150 2.75 7.13 -12.31
CA PHE A 150 2.80 7.73 -13.64
C PHE A 150 2.09 6.80 -14.63
N ILE A 151 0.78 6.93 -14.74
CA ILE A 151 -0.13 6.00 -15.48
C ILE A 151 0.27 5.82 -16.95
N LYS A 152 0.92 6.81 -17.56
CA LYS A 152 1.39 6.78 -18.96
C LYS A 152 2.83 6.31 -19.11
N ALA A 153 3.45 5.84 -18.04
CA ALA A 153 4.79 5.30 -18.06
C ALA A 153 4.78 3.77 -17.89
N ASP A 154 5.88 3.13 -18.21
CA ASP A 154 6.11 1.70 -18.01
C ASP A 154 6.37 1.35 -16.54
N ILE A 155 6.48 0.05 -16.26
CA ILE A 155 6.78 -0.45 -14.92
C ILE A 155 8.17 -0.01 -14.50
N THR A 156 9.16 -0.03 -15.40
CA THR A 156 10.54 0.37 -15.11
C THR A 156 10.60 1.79 -14.57
N PHE A 157 9.96 2.74 -15.25
CA PHE A 157 9.93 4.12 -14.78
C PHE A 157 9.25 4.25 -13.41
N ASN A 158 8.08 3.64 -13.23
CA ASN A 158 7.35 3.71 -11.96
C ASN A 158 8.12 3.09 -10.80
N THR A 159 8.82 1.98 -11.03
CA THR A 159 9.61 1.29 -9.99
C THR A 159 10.84 2.10 -9.58
N THR A 160 11.47 2.81 -10.52
CA THR A 160 12.78 3.41 -10.28
C THR A 160 12.74 4.93 -10.03
N ILE A 161 11.63 5.61 -10.34
CA ILE A 161 11.53 7.08 -10.24
C ILE A 161 11.88 7.64 -8.85
N ALA A 162 11.48 6.94 -7.80
CA ALA A 162 11.70 7.38 -6.43
C ALA A 162 13.19 7.34 -6.01
N ASN A 163 14.02 6.52 -6.65
CA ASN A 163 15.41 6.29 -6.29
C ASN A 163 16.38 6.32 -7.48
N MET A 164 16.07 7.08 -8.53
CA MET A 164 16.87 7.19 -9.77
C MET A 164 18.36 7.39 -9.55
N ASN A 165 18.75 8.02 -8.44
CA ASN A 165 20.17 8.24 -8.12
C ASN A 165 20.97 6.95 -7.97
N GLN A 166 20.32 5.82 -7.63
CA GLN A 166 20.97 4.50 -7.51
C GLN A 166 21.40 3.93 -8.86
N TYR A 167 20.76 4.38 -9.95
CA TYR A 167 21.00 3.90 -11.32
C TYR A 167 21.88 4.86 -12.13
N ARG A 168 22.64 5.75 -11.45
CA ARG A 168 23.53 6.68 -12.14
C ARG A 168 24.86 6.01 -12.53
N SER A 169 25.18 6.11 -13.82
CA SER A 169 26.50 5.78 -14.37
C SER A 169 27.16 7.07 -14.88
N GLY A 170 28.01 7.68 -14.05
CA GLY A 170 28.57 8.99 -14.32
C GLY A 170 27.50 10.09 -14.33
N ILE A 171 27.32 10.75 -15.46
CA ILE A 171 26.34 11.84 -15.66
C ILE A 171 24.98 11.36 -16.18
N ALA A 172 24.87 10.11 -16.61
CA ALA A 172 23.65 9.51 -17.20
C ALA A 172 23.02 8.47 -16.28
N LEU A 173 21.78 8.11 -16.56
CA LEU A 173 21.11 6.97 -15.94
C LEU A 173 21.38 5.70 -16.77
N SER A 174 21.63 4.60 -16.09
CA SER A 174 21.77 3.29 -16.72
C SER A 174 20.40 2.63 -16.87
N HIS A 175 19.83 2.69 -18.06
CA HIS A 175 18.55 2.05 -18.36
C HIS A 175 18.60 0.55 -18.12
N ASP A 176 19.71 -0.12 -18.51
CA ASP A 176 19.88 -1.55 -18.31
C ASP A 176 19.83 -1.96 -16.82
N GLU A 177 20.39 -1.15 -15.93
CA GLU A 177 20.32 -1.40 -14.48
C GLU A 177 18.90 -1.18 -13.94
N MET A 178 18.22 -0.15 -14.43
CA MET A 178 16.81 0.10 -14.07
C MET A 178 15.92 -1.08 -14.47
N VAL A 179 16.06 -1.57 -15.70
CA VAL A 179 15.30 -2.73 -16.22
C VAL A 179 15.61 -4.00 -15.43
N ARG A 180 16.88 -4.27 -15.10
CA ARG A 180 17.26 -5.43 -14.27
C ARG A 180 16.66 -5.36 -12.88
N ALA A 181 16.79 -4.23 -12.21
CA ALA A 181 16.22 -4.03 -10.89
C ALA A 181 14.69 -4.23 -10.91
N THR A 182 14.01 -3.67 -11.91
CA THR A 182 12.57 -3.83 -12.08
C THR A 182 12.17 -5.29 -12.32
N ALA A 183 12.95 -6.04 -13.14
CA ALA A 183 12.69 -7.46 -13.37
C ALA A 183 12.84 -8.29 -12.07
N ASP A 184 13.79 -7.92 -11.20
CA ASP A 184 13.96 -8.56 -9.90
C ASP A 184 12.78 -8.26 -8.98
N GLU A 185 12.29 -7.02 -8.92
CA GLU A 185 11.12 -6.63 -8.12
C GLU A 185 9.84 -7.32 -8.63
N ILE A 186 9.62 -7.39 -9.95
CA ILE A 186 8.49 -8.13 -10.55
C ILE A 186 8.48 -9.58 -10.06
N ARG A 187 9.65 -10.22 -9.99
CA ARG A 187 9.79 -11.60 -9.51
C ARG A 187 9.50 -11.73 -8.02
N VAL A 188 10.05 -10.83 -7.19
CA VAL A 188 9.88 -10.83 -5.73
C VAL A 188 8.42 -10.57 -5.35
N MET A 189 7.81 -9.59 -5.99
CA MET A 189 6.41 -9.20 -5.72
C MET A 189 5.38 -10.07 -6.44
N HIS A 190 5.82 -11.01 -7.30
CA HIS A 190 4.95 -11.84 -8.14
C HIS A 190 3.98 -11.01 -9.00
N THR A 191 4.44 -9.86 -9.50
CA THR A 191 3.63 -8.94 -10.31
C THR A 191 3.26 -9.59 -11.65
N LYS A 192 1.97 -9.65 -11.97
CA LYS A 192 1.48 -10.19 -13.26
C LYS A 192 1.56 -9.11 -14.32
N CYS A 193 2.55 -9.19 -15.20
CA CYS A 193 2.81 -8.28 -16.31
C CYS A 193 3.50 -9.03 -17.45
N MET A 194 3.66 -8.38 -18.61
CA MET A 194 4.40 -8.92 -19.75
C MET A 194 5.92 -8.72 -19.60
N GLY A 195 6.36 -7.81 -18.74
CA GLY A 195 7.76 -7.50 -18.47
C GLY A 195 7.96 -6.07 -17.95
N PRO A 196 9.22 -5.66 -17.72
CA PRO A 196 9.55 -4.32 -17.21
C PRO A 196 9.05 -3.16 -18.07
N ASP A 197 8.98 -3.35 -19.38
CA ASP A 197 8.57 -2.35 -20.37
C ASP A 197 7.03 -2.29 -20.55
N ASP A 198 6.26 -3.14 -19.83
CA ASP A 198 4.81 -3.10 -19.90
C ASP A 198 4.28 -1.80 -19.28
N MET A 199 3.23 -1.24 -19.88
CA MET A 199 2.62 -0.01 -19.39
C MET A 199 1.89 -0.29 -18.08
N ILE A 200 2.10 0.56 -17.07
CA ILE A 200 1.45 0.40 -15.76
C ILE A 200 -0.09 0.40 -15.87
N SER A 201 -0.64 1.07 -16.89
CA SER A 201 -2.08 1.10 -17.17
C SER A 201 -2.68 -0.26 -17.52
N ASN A 202 -1.86 -1.20 -18.01
CA ASN A 202 -2.30 -2.54 -18.41
C ASN A 202 -2.46 -3.48 -17.21
N LEU A 203 -1.89 -3.12 -16.07
CA LEU A 203 -1.92 -3.94 -14.87
C LEU A 203 -3.26 -3.82 -14.14
N SER A 204 -3.67 -4.92 -13.49
CA SER A 204 -4.79 -4.90 -12.54
C SER A 204 -4.49 -4.00 -11.35
N GLY A 205 -5.53 -3.54 -10.65
CA GLY A 205 -5.37 -2.62 -9.51
C GLY A 205 -4.39 -3.12 -8.43
N GLY A 206 -4.41 -4.41 -8.10
CA GLY A 206 -3.49 -5.00 -7.13
C GLY A 206 -2.04 -5.10 -7.63
N ASN A 207 -1.83 -5.27 -8.94
CA ASN A 207 -0.47 -5.27 -9.52
C ASN A 207 0.08 -3.86 -9.74
N GLN A 208 -0.77 -2.84 -9.72
CA GLN A 208 -0.36 -1.43 -9.78
C GLN A 208 0.11 -0.90 -8.42
N GLN A 209 -0.31 -1.51 -7.32
CA GLN A 209 0.02 -1.13 -5.94
C GLN A 209 1.28 -1.80 -5.44
#